data_b209c96c44242b94e4a3e487613f0d7e
#
_entry.id   b209c96c44242b94e4a3e487613f0d7e
#
_cell.length_a   1.000
_cell.length_b   1.000
_cell.length_c   1.000
_cell.angle_alpha   90.00
_cell.angle_beta   90.00
_cell.angle_gamma   90.00
#
_symmetry.space_group_name_H-M   'P 1'
#
loop_
_entity.id
_entity.type
_entity.pdbx_description
1 polymer ?
#
loop_
_entity_poly.entity_id
_entity_poly.type
_entity_poly.pdbx_seq_one_letter_code
_entity_poly.pdbx_strand_id
1 'polypeptide(L)'
;MRRVICAFVVVVLLLGAVTEAKASLYNTHIADTDTISVSLLTASQGKQIYEKFGHTGIRIHIPSKKFNGVYHYGLFSFDEPHFEYRFVKGETDYMIGLMHYHDFLTMYAIRGSSVRELPLYLTQEEARLLFAALQENMLPENQTYRYSFLYDNCATRPLDIINRSLKGEVRRDTTDTDLPTFRTLIHESTGQDKWVTFGLDLMLDGETDEQISLPDKPFLPHITEYIFQTTEIDRNGTVERLSGTPKEVLKAREDVEIKTLFSYVTPMVFAISLLILVVLISIKEIITVSHSKITDTIIFSVCGIFGIVIHFLLLFSEHPAVSSNINAMWLHPVWLIVIPFIWIRNTQKFLYCYHFINFALLLLFFVVVIFVKQQVGAVVIVLVMALLIRTITYLTVERRRKHIR
;
A
#
# COMPACT_ATOMS: atom_id res chain seq x y z
N MET A 1 53.16 3.58 -5.57
CA MET A 1 52.50 4.43 -6.61
C MET A 1 52.01 3.66 -7.84
N ARG A 2 52.83 2.88 -8.59
CA ARG A 2 52.38 2.12 -9.77
C ARG A 2 51.20 1.15 -9.51
N ARG A 3 51.18 0.42 -8.40
CA ARG A 3 50.10 -0.52 -8.06
C ARG A 3 48.74 0.16 -7.72
N VAL A 4 48.79 1.35 -7.16
CA VAL A 4 47.57 2.13 -6.83
C VAL A 4 46.99 2.75 -8.09
N ILE A 5 47.84 3.20 -9.03
CA ILE A 5 47.40 3.73 -10.33
C ILE A 5 46.76 2.61 -11.18
N CYS A 6 47.35 1.39 -11.20
CA CYS A 6 46.78 0.26 -11.92
C CYS A 6 45.41 -0.15 -11.32
N ALA A 7 45.24 -0.15 -9.98
CA ALA A 7 43.97 -0.45 -9.35
C ALA A 7 42.90 0.60 -9.65
N PHE A 8 43.28 1.88 -9.67
CA PHE A 8 42.37 2.98 -10.00
C PHE A 8 41.93 2.94 -11.47
N VAL A 9 42.88 2.63 -12.40
CA VAL A 9 42.55 2.46 -13.82
C VAL A 9 41.63 1.28 -14.06
N VAL A 10 41.82 0.15 -13.36
CA VAL A 10 40.94 -1.02 -13.46
C VAL A 10 39.54 -0.71 -12.92
N VAL A 11 39.43 0.04 -11.81
CA VAL A 11 38.14 0.47 -11.26
C VAL A 11 37.41 1.44 -12.20
N VAL A 12 38.14 2.40 -12.80
CA VAL A 12 37.57 3.33 -13.78
C VAL A 12 37.13 2.61 -15.06
N LEU A 13 37.90 1.63 -15.54
CA LEU A 13 37.52 0.80 -16.68
C LEU A 13 36.34 -0.10 -16.39
N LEU A 14 36.22 -0.65 -15.18
CA LEU A 14 35.07 -1.45 -14.74
C LEU A 14 33.81 -0.57 -14.59
N LEU A 15 33.94 0.65 -14.04
CA LEU A 15 32.84 1.62 -13.96
C LEU A 15 32.41 2.10 -15.37
N GLY A 16 33.39 2.34 -16.29
CA GLY A 16 33.09 2.64 -17.68
C GLY A 16 32.36 1.52 -18.41
N ALA A 17 32.78 0.25 -18.21
CA ALA A 17 32.14 -0.90 -18.82
C ALA A 17 30.71 -1.14 -18.30
N VAL A 18 30.44 -0.83 -17.02
CA VAL A 18 29.08 -0.92 -16.43
C VAL A 18 28.17 0.19 -16.99
N THR A 19 28.71 1.40 -17.23
CA THR A 19 27.94 2.48 -17.85
C THR A 19 27.66 2.24 -19.33
N GLU A 20 28.61 1.70 -20.09
CA GLU A 20 28.40 1.32 -21.50
C GLU A 20 27.44 0.13 -21.65
N ALA A 21 27.49 -0.86 -20.75
CA ALA A 21 26.55 -1.97 -20.75
C ALA A 21 25.11 -1.51 -20.46
N LYS A 22 24.91 -0.53 -19.55
CA LYS A 22 23.61 0.11 -19.33
C LYS A 22 23.16 0.90 -20.56
N ALA A 23 24.01 1.74 -21.14
CA ALA A 23 23.68 2.52 -22.32
C ALA A 23 23.31 1.64 -23.53
N SER A 24 23.91 0.45 -23.68
CA SER A 24 23.57 -0.50 -24.73
C SER A 24 22.18 -1.12 -24.60
N LEU A 25 21.63 -1.25 -23.38
CA LEU A 25 20.27 -1.72 -23.16
C LEU A 25 19.21 -0.69 -23.57
N TYR A 26 19.51 0.60 -23.44
CA TYR A 26 18.57 1.69 -23.72
C TYR A 26 18.44 2.04 -25.23
N ASN A 27 19.35 1.59 -26.10
CA ASN A 27 19.39 2.02 -27.51
C ASN A 27 19.39 0.85 -28.49
N THR A 28 18.51 -0.15 -28.25
CA THR A 28 18.41 -1.30 -29.14
C THR A 28 17.62 -0.93 -30.39
N HIS A 29 18.30 -0.73 -31.50
CA HIS A 29 17.66 -0.51 -32.79
C HIS A 29 17.12 -1.83 -33.33
N ILE A 30 15.80 -1.90 -33.60
CA ILE A 30 15.10 -3.09 -34.11
C ILE A 30 14.93 -2.96 -35.62
N ALA A 31 15.33 -4.00 -36.35
CA ALA A 31 15.03 -4.15 -37.77
C ALA A 31 13.66 -4.80 -37.99
N ASP A 32 13.06 -4.60 -39.15
CA ASP A 32 11.75 -5.21 -39.49
C ASP A 32 11.78 -6.74 -39.51
N THR A 33 12.97 -7.33 -39.65
CA THR A 33 13.20 -8.77 -39.63
C THR A 33 13.36 -9.35 -38.23
N ASP A 34 13.51 -8.53 -37.20
CA ASP A 34 13.67 -9.00 -35.82
C ASP A 34 12.34 -9.48 -35.26
N THR A 35 12.34 -10.65 -34.65
CA THR A 35 11.17 -11.21 -33.96
C THR A 35 11.18 -10.79 -32.48
N ILE A 36 10.10 -10.19 -32.02
CA ILE A 36 9.90 -9.75 -30.63
C ILE A 36 8.88 -10.66 -29.96
N SER A 37 9.26 -11.24 -28.84
CA SER A 37 8.34 -11.94 -27.93
C SER A 37 8.06 -11.08 -26.70
N VAL A 38 6.82 -11.03 -26.28
CA VAL A 38 6.37 -10.25 -25.12
C VAL A 38 5.71 -11.17 -24.10
N SER A 39 6.02 -10.98 -22.83
CA SER A 39 5.37 -11.67 -21.72
C SER A 39 5.13 -10.72 -20.57
N LEU A 40 4.03 -10.93 -19.86
CA LEU A 40 3.78 -10.30 -18.56
C LEU A 40 4.40 -11.18 -17.47
N LEU A 41 5.14 -10.58 -16.54
CA LEU A 41 5.68 -11.23 -15.37
C LEU A 41 4.90 -10.78 -14.15
N THR A 42 4.43 -11.75 -13.35
CA THR A 42 3.72 -11.48 -12.10
C THR A 42 4.50 -12.11 -10.95
N ALA A 43 5.09 -11.27 -10.11
CA ALA A 43 5.77 -11.70 -8.89
C ALA A 43 4.80 -11.72 -7.71
N SER A 44 4.88 -12.79 -6.91
CA SER A 44 4.07 -12.91 -5.71
C SER A 44 4.52 -11.95 -4.61
N GLN A 45 3.69 -11.83 -3.58
CA GLN A 45 3.95 -11.05 -2.39
C GLN A 45 5.28 -11.39 -1.73
N GLY A 46 5.91 -10.40 -1.09
CA GLY A 46 7.09 -10.55 -0.25
C GLY A 46 6.81 -10.22 1.22
N LYS A 47 7.88 -10.17 2.02
CA LYS A 47 7.77 -9.97 3.48
C LYS A 47 7.67 -8.50 3.90
N GLN A 48 8.34 -7.61 3.17
CA GLN A 48 8.34 -6.18 3.47
C GLN A 48 6.98 -5.55 3.15
N ILE A 49 6.63 -4.46 3.82
CA ILE A 49 5.33 -3.79 3.66
C ILE A 49 5.08 -3.42 2.19
N TYR A 50 6.07 -2.83 1.51
CA TYR A 50 5.98 -2.44 0.11
C TYR A 50 5.99 -3.64 -0.87
N GLU A 51 6.30 -4.84 -0.41
CA GLU A 51 6.29 -6.08 -1.20
C GLU A 51 4.97 -6.85 -1.09
N LYS A 52 4.12 -6.49 -0.11
CA LYS A 52 2.87 -7.22 0.21
C LYS A 52 1.87 -7.27 -0.95
N PHE A 53 2.01 -6.39 -1.92
CA PHE A 53 1.08 -6.28 -3.04
C PHE A 53 1.56 -6.98 -4.32
N GLY A 54 2.74 -7.64 -4.28
CA GLY A 54 3.36 -8.26 -5.44
C GLY A 54 3.94 -7.24 -6.42
N HIS A 55 4.26 -7.67 -7.65
CA HIS A 55 4.84 -6.78 -8.65
C HIS A 55 4.59 -7.27 -10.07
N THR A 56 4.56 -6.35 -11.04
CA THR A 56 4.37 -6.65 -12.46
C THR A 56 5.56 -6.16 -13.27
N GLY A 57 6.01 -6.97 -14.24
CA GLY A 57 7.02 -6.60 -15.23
C GLY A 57 6.58 -6.99 -16.64
N ILE A 58 7.06 -6.27 -17.65
CA ILE A 58 6.88 -6.57 -19.06
C ILE A 58 8.21 -7.09 -19.58
N ARG A 59 8.28 -8.36 -19.92
CA ARG A 59 9.46 -8.96 -20.54
C ARG A 59 9.41 -8.78 -22.04
N ILE A 60 10.50 -8.24 -22.60
CA ILE A 60 10.75 -8.16 -24.04
C ILE A 60 11.95 -9.04 -24.35
N HIS A 61 11.78 -9.97 -25.31
CA HIS A 61 12.84 -10.87 -25.75
C HIS A 61 13.01 -10.80 -27.25
N ILE A 62 14.22 -10.42 -27.69
CA ILE A 62 14.63 -10.26 -29.10
C ILE A 62 15.87 -11.11 -29.32
N PRO A 63 15.75 -12.40 -29.73
CA PRO A 63 16.88 -13.32 -29.82
C PRO A 63 17.99 -12.85 -30.74
N SER A 64 17.65 -12.27 -31.90
CA SER A 64 18.61 -11.72 -32.89
C SER A 64 19.53 -10.66 -32.31
N LYS A 65 19.04 -9.89 -31.31
CA LYS A 65 19.79 -8.82 -30.61
C LYS A 65 20.38 -9.29 -29.28
N LYS A 66 20.19 -10.54 -28.91
CA LYS A 66 20.52 -11.05 -27.55
C LYS A 66 19.92 -10.20 -26.46
N PHE A 67 18.79 -9.53 -26.74
CA PHE A 67 18.07 -8.70 -25.79
C PHE A 67 17.04 -9.55 -25.04
N ASN A 68 17.09 -9.53 -23.71
CA ASN A 68 16.13 -10.20 -22.84
C ASN A 68 15.97 -9.33 -21.59
N GLY A 69 15.13 -8.32 -21.73
CA GLY A 69 14.94 -7.27 -20.71
C GLY A 69 13.56 -7.30 -20.11
N VAL A 70 13.45 -6.86 -18.86
CA VAL A 70 12.21 -6.66 -18.13
C VAL A 70 12.05 -5.19 -17.80
N TYR A 71 11.02 -4.59 -18.37
CA TYR A 71 10.56 -3.24 -18.01
C TYR A 71 9.60 -3.36 -16.85
N HIS A 72 9.80 -2.58 -15.79
CA HIS A 72 8.90 -2.58 -14.66
C HIS A 72 8.77 -1.19 -14.04
N TYR A 73 7.57 -0.88 -13.60
CA TYR A 73 7.22 0.39 -12.98
C TYR A 73 7.28 0.28 -11.45
N GLY A 74 7.41 1.42 -10.77
CA GLY A 74 7.37 1.43 -9.31
C GLY A 74 8.75 1.39 -8.64
N LEU A 75 9.82 1.74 -9.37
CA LEU A 75 11.12 1.97 -8.76
C LEU A 75 11.12 3.31 -8.02
N PHE A 76 11.71 3.33 -6.84
CA PHE A 76 11.88 4.53 -6.04
C PHE A 76 13.22 4.45 -5.28
N SER A 77 13.69 5.59 -4.78
CA SER A 77 14.91 5.67 -3.98
C SER A 77 14.59 6.20 -2.58
N PHE A 78 15.10 5.52 -1.56
CA PHE A 78 15.06 6.01 -0.18
C PHE A 78 16.07 7.14 0.09
N ASP A 79 17.03 7.35 -0.83
CA ASP A 79 18.09 8.35 -0.68
C ASP A 79 17.62 9.78 -1.06
N GLU A 80 16.37 9.93 -1.49
CA GLU A 80 15.80 11.24 -1.79
C GLU A 80 15.61 12.08 -0.51
N PRO A 81 15.89 13.39 -0.55
CA PRO A 81 15.71 14.26 0.58
C PRO A 81 14.25 14.21 1.12
N HIS A 82 14.11 14.03 2.43
CA HIS A 82 12.82 13.98 3.10
C HIS A 82 11.86 12.91 2.57
N PHE A 83 12.40 11.74 2.15
CA PHE A 83 11.62 10.65 1.55
C PHE A 83 10.41 10.26 2.40
N GLU A 84 10.57 10.05 3.71
CA GLU A 84 9.48 9.62 4.61
C GLU A 84 8.34 10.66 4.65
N TYR A 85 8.68 11.93 4.72
CA TYR A 85 7.69 13.02 4.72
C TYR A 85 6.95 13.10 3.38
N ARG A 86 7.69 13.06 2.26
CA ARG A 86 7.12 13.06 0.91
C ARG A 86 6.26 11.83 0.67
N PHE A 87 6.70 10.66 1.17
CA PHE A 87 5.93 9.42 1.09
C PHE A 87 4.59 9.54 1.82
N VAL A 88 4.57 9.99 3.08
CA VAL A 88 3.32 10.18 3.85
C VAL A 88 2.42 11.24 3.22
N LYS A 89 3.02 12.26 2.59
CA LYS A 89 2.27 13.31 1.89
C LYS A 89 1.73 12.86 0.52
N GLY A 90 2.20 11.74 -0.03
CA GLY A 90 1.81 11.27 -1.37
C GLY A 90 2.56 11.97 -2.51
N GLU A 91 3.68 12.65 -2.21
CA GLU A 91 4.50 13.39 -3.17
C GLU A 91 5.70 12.59 -3.67
N THR A 92 5.72 11.26 -3.47
CA THR A 92 6.81 10.43 -3.99
C THR A 92 6.65 10.16 -5.47
N ASP A 93 7.73 10.42 -6.19
CA ASP A 93 7.84 10.12 -7.59
C ASP A 93 8.52 8.75 -7.76
N TYR A 94 7.93 7.94 -8.61
CA TYR A 94 8.42 6.62 -8.97
C TYR A 94 8.84 6.62 -10.43
N MET A 95 9.61 5.63 -10.83
CA MET A 95 10.09 5.54 -12.19
C MET A 95 9.93 4.15 -12.80
N ILE A 96 9.94 4.09 -14.13
CA ILE A 96 10.15 2.87 -14.88
C ILE A 96 11.62 2.51 -14.87
N GLY A 97 11.95 1.21 -14.84
CA GLY A 97 13.29 0.71 -14.98
C GLY A 97 13.36 -0.48 -15.93
N LEU A 98 14.58 -0.76 -16.37
CA LEU A 98 14.91 -1.90 -17.19
C LEU A 98 16.01 -2.71 -16.52
N MET A 99 15.82 -4.04 -16.43
CA MET A 99 16.83 -4.97 -15.97
C MET A 99 16.84 -6.24 -16.84
N HIS A 100 17.94 -6.98 -16.79
CA HIS A 100 17.96 -8.29 -17.43
C HIS A 100 16.98 -9.27 -16.81
N TYR A 101 16.37 -10.13 -17.61
CA TYR A 101 15.42 -11.13 -17.14
C TYR A 101 16.01 -12.04 -16.04
N HIS A 102 17.28 -12.43 -16.18
CA HIS A 102 17.96 -13.24 -15.17
C HIS A 102 18.11 -12.49 -13.83
N ASP A 103 18.43 -11.21 -13.88
CA ASP A 103 18.59 -10.39 -12.68
C ASP A 103 17.24 -10.17 -11.99
N PHE A 104 16.16 -9.99 -12.77
CA PHE A 104 14.81 -9.92 -12.26
C PHE A 104 14.44 -11.20 -11.49
N LEU A 105 14.66 -12.38 -12.07
CA LEU A 105 14.39 -13.66 -11.40
C LEU A 105 15.27 -13.83 -10.16
N THR A 106 16.55 -13.45 -10.23
CA THR A 106 17.47 -13.54 -9.09
C THR A 106 17.03 -12.67 -7.93
N MET A 107 16.57 -11.45 -8.20
CA MET A 107 16.05 -10.54 -7.18
C MET A 107 14.84 -11.16 -6.46
N TYR A 108 13.88 -11.76 -7.18
CA TYR A 108 12.72 -12.41 -6.57
C TYR A 108 13.06 -13.74 -5.89
N ALA A 109 14.05 -14.48 -6.38
CA ALA A 109 14.57 -15.68 -5.71
C ALA A 109 15.20 -15.34 -4.34
N ILE A 110 15.98 -14.26 -4.26
CA ILE A 110 16.55 -13.75 -2.99
C ILE A 110 15.43 -13.34 -2.04
N ARG A 111 14.41 -12.65 -2.55
CA ARG A 111 13.22 -12.23 -1.81
C ARG A 111 12.37 -13.40 -1.30
N GLY A 112 12.45 -14.55 -1.98
CA GLY A 112 11.66 -15.76 -1.69
C GLY A 112 10.28 -15.77 -2.34
N SER A 113 10.02 -14.84 -3.27
CA SER A 113 8.77 -14.73 -4.01
C SER A 113 8.77 -15.64 -5.24
N SER A 114 7.59 -16.11 -5.67
CA SER A 114 7.43 -16.77 -6.97
C SER A 114 7.31 -15.76 -8.10
N VAL A 115 7.59 -16.20 -9.33
CA VAL A 115 7.32 -15.42 -10.54
C VAL A 115 6.58 -16.30 -11.54
N ARG A 116 5.45 -15.82 -12.04
CA ARG A 116 4.71 -16.40 -13.17
C ARG A 116 4.96 -15.57 -14.42
N GLU A 117 5.04 -16.22 -15.55
CA GLU A 117 5.19 -15.63 -16.86
C GLU A 117 4.00 -15.97 -17.73
N LEU A 118 3.28 -14.95 -18.19
CA LEU A 118 2.15 -15.04 -19.10
C LEU A 118 2.59 -14.56 -20.49
N PRO A 119 2.75 -15.45 -21.50
CA PRO A 119 3.04 -15.03 -22.86
C PRO A 119 1.88 -14.23 -23.45
N LEU A 120 2.17 -13.11 -24.12
CA LEU A 120 1.20 -12.28 -24.83
C LEU A 120 1.29 -12.50 -26.34
N TYR A 121 0.16 -12.77 -26.97
CA TYR A 121 0.04 -13.02 -28.41
C TYR A 121 -0.16 -11.72 -29.19
N LEU A 122 0.92 -10.91 -29.23
CA LEU A 122 0.97 -9.69 -30.00
C LEU A 122 1.45 -9.97 -31.42
N THR A 123 0.89 -9.27 -32.41
CA THR A 123 1.49 -9.21 -33.74
C THR A 123 2.87 -8.55 -33.65
N GLN A 124 3.75 -8.79 -34.65
CA GLN A 124 5.06 -8.17 -34.64
C GLN A 124 4.98 -6.62 -34.72
N GLU A 125 3.93 -6.08 -35.32
CA GLU A 125 3.66 -4.67 -35.36
C GLU A 125 3.29 -4.11 -33.98
N GLU A 126 2.38 -4.78 -33.27
CA GLU A 126 1.99 -4.42 -31.89
C GLU A 126 3.18 -4.54 -30.92
N ALA A 127 3.99 -5.60 -31.05
CA ALA A 127 5.19 -5.79 -30.24
C ALA A 127 6.24 -4.70 -30.45
N ARG A 128 6.41 -4.21 -31.71
CA ARG A 128 7.29 -3.07 -32.02
C ARG A 128 6.75 -1.77 -31.45
N LEU A 129 5.43 -1.52 -31.55
CA LEU A 129 4.79 -0.35 -30.96
C LEU A 129 4.97 -0.33 -29.44
N LEU A 130 4.75 -1.46 -28.79
CA LEU A 130 4.96 -1.60 -27.34
C LEU A 130 6.41 -1.34 -26.97
N PHE A 131 7.37 -1.95 -27.69
CA PHE A 131 8.78 -1.74 -27.41
C PHE A 131 9.18 -0.28 -27.59
N ALA A 132 8.73 0.39 -28.66
CA ALA A 132 8.99 1.81 -28.89
C ALA A 132 8.41 2.67 -27.74
N ALA A 133 7.17 2.41 -27.31
CA ALA A 133 6.55 3.11 -26.20
C ALA A 133 7.28 2.90 -24.86
N LEU A 134 7.81 1.69 -24.60
CA LEU A 134 8.64 1.41 -23.43
C LEU A 134 9.97 2.17 -23.48
N GLN A 135 10.60 2.23 -24.66
CA GLN A 135 11.82 3.02 -24.86
C GLN A 135 11.57 4.53 -24.65
N GLU A 136 10.46 5.06 -25.15
CA GLU A 136 10.04 6.43 -24.93
C GLU A 136 9.81 6.74 -23.44
N ASN A 137 9.17 5.81 -22.70
CA ASN A 137 8.99 5.94 -21.26
C ASN A 137 10.31 5.88 -20.47
N MET A 138 11.37 5.31 -21.03
CA MET A 138 12.70 5.28 -20.42
C MET A 138 13.50 6.56 -20.62
N LEU A 139 13.05 7.49 -21.47
CA LEU A 139 13.69 8.79 -21.62
C LEU A 139 13.63 9.59 -20.31
N PRO A 140 14.67 10.32 -19.93
CA PRO A 140 14.72 11.04 -18.64
C PRO A 140 13.51 11.93 -18.37
N GLU A 141 12.96 12.58 -19.41
CA GLU A 141 11.78 13.44 -19.33
C GLU A 141 10.47 12.68 -19.10
N ASN A 142 10.39 11.37 -19.42
CA ASN A 142 9.19 10.53 -19.33
C ASN A 142 9.31 9.45 -18.25
N GLN A 143 10.52 9.21 -17.73
CA GLN A 143 10.80 8.07 -16.86
C GLN A 143 10.07 8.13 -15.52
N THR A 144 9.89 9.35 -15.01
CA THR A 144 9.35 9.60 -13.68
C THR A 144 7.86 9.90 -13.72
N TYR A 145 7.12 9.39 -12.72
CA TYR A 145 5.70 9.65 -12.60
C TYR A 145 5.27 9.73 -11.12
N ARG A 146 4.18 10.46 -10.84
CA ARG A 146 3.56 10.51 -9.53
C ARG A 146 2.85 9.19 -9.25
N TYR A 147 3.31 8.49 -8.24
CA TYR A 147 2.74 7.20 -7.86
C TYR A 147 1.39 7.37 -7.15
N SER A 148 0.42 6.59 -7.54
CA SER A 148 -0.84 6.44 -6.82
C SER A 148 -1.07 4.98 -6.46
N PHE A 149 -1.17 4.70 -5.17
CA PHE A 149 -1.28 3.34 -4.66
C PHE A 149 -2.45 2.55 -5.29
N LEU A 150 -3.61 3.19 -5.45
CA LEU A 150 -4.81 2.54 -6.01
C LEU A 150 -4.92 2.67 -7.54
N TYR A 151 -4.41 3.76 -8.14
CA TYR A 151 -4.81 4.14 -9.50
C TYR A 151 -3.68 4.28 -10.51
N ASP A 152 -2.43 4.44 -10.09
CA ASP A 152 -1.28 4.59 -10.99
C ASP A 152 -0.02 3.91 -10.40
N ASN A 153 0.07 2.59 -10.62
CA ASN A 153 1.07 1.74 -9.97
C ASN A 153 1.66 0.70 -10.95
N CYS A 154 2.43 -0.26 -10.41
CA CYS A 154 3.07 -1.32 -11.20
C CYS A 154 2.09 -2.33 -11.83
N ALA A 155 0.81 -2.32 -11.47
CA ALA A 155 -0.23 -3.17 -12.07
C ALA A 155 -0.99 -2.43 -13.18
N THR A 156 -1.31 -1.14 -12.99
CA THR A 156 -2.08 -0.34 -13.95
C THR A 156 -1.26 0.08 -15.16
N ARG A 157 -0.02 0.56 -14.96
CA ARG A 157 0.84 1.04 -16.06
C ARG A 157 1.18 0.00 -17.12
N PRO A 158 1.52 -1.27 -16.76
CA PRO A 158 1.67 -2.33 -17.75
C PRO A 158 0.40 -2.60 -18.57
N LEU A 159 -0.77 -2.56 -17.94
CA LEU A 159 -2.03 -2.71 -18.65
C LEU A 159 -2.22 -1.58 -19.67
N ASP A 160 -2.02 -0.34 -19.25
CA ASP A 160 -2.22 0.84 -20.09
C ASP A 160 -1.30 0.86 -21.31
N ILE A 161 0.00 0.61 -21.12
CA ILE A 161 0.97 0.68 -22.20
C ILE A 161 0.79 -0.46 -23.20
N ILE A 162 0.44 -1.66 -22.73
CA ILE A 162 0.13 -2.79 -23.61
C ILE A 162 -1.14 -2.49 -24.38
N ASN A 163 -2.22 -2.05 -23.73
CA ASN A 163 -3.48 -1.72 -24.40
C ASN A 163 -3.33 -0.69 -25.50
N ARG A 164 -2.53 0.37 -25.29
CA ARG A 164 -2.24 1.42 -26.30
C ARG A 164 -1.49 0.89 -27.50
N SER A 165 -0.84 -0.26 -27.39
CA SER A 165 -0.05 -0.88 -28.47
C SER A 165 -0.86 -1.87 -29.29
N LEU A 166 -2.04 -2.27 -28.83
CA LEU A 166 -2.90 -3.24 -29.51
C LEU A 166 -3.56 -2.60 -30.75
N LYS A 167 -3.66 -3.42 -31.80
CA LYS A 167 -4.37 -3.09 -33.05
C LYS A 167 -5.55 -4.06 -33.23
N GLY A 168 -6.75 -3.60 -32.98
CA GLY A 168 -7.95 -4.40 -33.01
C GLY A 168 -8.93 -3.99 -31.91
N GLU A 169 -10.11 -4.57 -31.95
CA GLU A 169 -11.13 -4.35 -30.92
C GLU A 169 -10.88 -5.29 -29.75
N VAL A 170 -10.53 -4.70 -28.60
CA VAL A 170 -10.29 -5.48 -27.37
C VAL A 170 -11.64 -5.85 -26.76
N ARG A 171 -11.86 -7.15 -26.55
CA ARG A 171 -13.07 -7.70 -25.95
C ARG A 171 -12.74 -8.26 -24.58
N ARG A 172 -13.43 -7.76 -23.55
CA ARG A 172 -13.33 -8.19 -22.18
C ARG A 172 -14.69 -8.47 -21.62
N ASP A 173 -14.78 -9.51 -20.81
CA ASP A 173 -16.01 -9.77 -20.06
C ASP A 173 -16.12 -8.72 -18.94
N THR A 174 -17.12 -7.84 -19.07
CA THR A 174 -17.45 -6.80 -18.08
C THR A 174 -18.73 -7.14 -17.32
N THR A 175 -19.25 -8.36 -17.47
CA THR A 175 -20.54 -8.79 -16.89
C THR A 175 -20.43 -9.21 -15.44
N ASP A 176 -19.21 -9.39 -14.91
CA ASP A 176 -19.01 -9.72 -13.49
C ASP A 176 -19.34 -8.51 -12.64
N THR A 177 -20.46 -8.59 -11.90
CA THR A 177 -20.96 -7.53 -11.02
C THR A 177 -20.54 -7.73 -9.56
N ASP A 178 -19.96 -8.88 -9.22
CA ASP A 178 -19.52 -9.21 -7.86
C ASP A 178 -18.00 -9.05 -7.71
N LEU A 179 -17.52 -7.86 -8.08
CA LEU A 179 -16.11 -7.55 -7.98
C LEU A 179 -15.72 -7.20 -6.55
N PRO A 180 -14.50 -7.58 -6.10
CA PRO A 180 -14.03 -7.23 -4.76
C PRO A 180 -13.84 -5.71 -4.62
N THR A 181 -13.89 -5.21 -3.39
CA THR A 181 -13.51 -3.83 -3.09
C THR A 181 -11.99 -3.72 -2.99
N PHE A 182 -11.46 -2.49 -3.10
CA PHE A 182 -10.04 -2.26 -2.84
C PHE A 182 -9.64 -2.74 -1.44
N ARG A 183 -10.48 -2.53 -0.42
CA ARG A 183 -10.23 -3.00 0.95
C ARG A 183 -10.15 -4.53 1.02
N THR A 184 -11.01 -5.25 0.33
CA THR A 184 -10.94 -6.72 0.28
C THR A 184 -9.59 -7.18 -0.28
N LEU A 185 -9.14 -6.59 -1.37
CA LEU A 185 -7.85 -6.91 -1.99
C LEU A 185 -6.65 -6.51 -1.11
N ILE A 186 -6.74 -5.40 -0.38
CA ILE A 186 -5.75 -5.00 0.62
C ILE A 186 -5.69 -6.05 1.73
N HIS A 187 -6.82 -6.50 2.25
CA HIS A 187 -6.90 -7.54 3.30
C HIS A 187 -6.35 -8.88 2.81
N GLU A 188 -6.62 -9.30 1.58
CA GLU A 188 -6.03 -10.49 0.97
C GLU A 188 -4.50 -10.39 0.90
N SER A 189 -4.01 -9.20 0.54
CA SER A 189 -2.57 -8.95 0.42
C SER A 189 -1.84 -8.86 1.76
N THR A 190 -2.51 -8.40 2.83
CA THR A 190 -1.90 -8.13 4.13
C THR A 190 -2.41 -9.04 5.26
N GLY A 191 -3.42 -9.86 5.00
CA GLY A 191 -4.18 -10.58 6.01
C GLY A 191 -3.39 -11.53 6.91
N GLN A 192 -2.20 -11.96 6.51
CA GLN A 192 -1.28 -12.71 7.38
C GLN A 192 -0.63 -11.81 8.43
N ASP A 193 -0.44 -10.51 8.13
CA ASP A 193 0.09 -9.52 9.04
C ASP A 193 -1.05 -8.64 9.60
N LYS A 194 -1.68 -9.11 10.66
CA LYS A 194 -2.85 -8.47 11.27
C LYS A 194 -2.61 -7.03 11.71
N TRP A 195 -1.38 -6.68 12.10
CA TRP A 195 -1.04 -5.33 12.53
C TRP A 195 -0.91 -4.38 11.33
N VAL A 196 -0.33 -4.85 10.22
CA VAL A 196 -0.29 -4.07 8.97
C VAL A 196 -1.70 -3.83 8.45
N THR A 197 -2.54 -4.88 8.39
CA THR A 197 -3.95 -4.77 7.98
C THR A 197 -4.69 -3.74 8.84
N PHE A 198 -4.57 -3.85 10.17
CA PHE A 198 -5.21 -2.90 11.10
C PHE A 198 -4.70 -1.47 10.91
N GLY A 199 -3.39 -1.28 10.71
CA GLY A 199 -2.81 0.04 10.44
C GLY A 199 -3.35 0.67 9.16
N LEU A 200 -3.47 -0.12 8.08
CA LEU A 200 -4.07 0.35 6.83
C LEU A 200 -5.56 0.68 7.00
N ASP A 201 -6.32 -0.14 7.73
CA ASP A 201 -7.74 0.13 8.04
C ASP A 201 -7.96 1.41 8.85
N LEU A 202 -6.99 1.78 9.70
CA LEU A 202 -7.04 3.07 10.41
C LEU A 202 -6.75 4.26 9.47
N MET A 203 -5.84 4.10 8.51
CA MET A 203 -5.38 5.20 7.65
C MET A 203 -6.27 5.43 6.43
N LEU A 204 -6.86 4.37 5.87
CA LEU A 204 -7.63 4.41 4.64
C LEU A 204 -9.13 4.64 4.90
N ASP A 205 -9.76 5.46 4.08
CA ASP A 205 -11.15 5.85 4.18
C ASP A 205 -12.12 4.98 3.34
N GLY A 206 -13.35 5.43 3.18
CA GLY A 206 -14.43 4.73 2.50
C GLY A 206 -14.26 4.60 0.98
N GLU A 207 -13.32 5.29 0.35
CA GLU A 207 -12.99 5.10 -1.06
C GLU A 207 -12.44 3.69 -1.31
N THR A 208 -11.74 3.10 -0.34
CA THR A 208 -11.28 1.71 -0.43
C THR A 208 -12.41 0.69 -0.36
N ASP A 209 -13.59 1.06 0.09
CA ASP A 209 -14.78 0.21 0.15
C ASP A 209 -15.60 0.23 -1.17
N GLU A 210 -15.12 0.97 -2.17
CA GLU A 210 -15.65 0.90 -3.53
C GLU A 210 -15.13 -0.37 -4.23
N GLN A 211 -15.99 -0.96 -5.07
CA GLN A 211 -15.61 -2.08 -5.92
C GLN A 211 -14.57 -1.63 -6.95
N ILE A 212 -13.61 -2.51 -7.26
CA ILE A 212 -12.71 -2.27 -8.38
C ILE A 212 -13.52 -2.23 -9.68
N SER A 213 -13.02 -1.49 -10.66
CA SER A 213 -13.61 -1.45 -12.00
C SER A 213 -12.73 -2.26 -12.93
N LEU A 214 -13.17 -3.44 -13.36
CA LEU A 214 -12.52 -4.18 -14.43
C LEU A 214 -13.10 -3.72 -15.77
N PRO A 215 -12.30 -3.56 -16.84
CA PRO A 215 -10.87 -3.84 -16.89
C PRO A 215 -9.95 -2.64 -16.60
N ASP A 216 -10.49 -1.51 -16.16
CA ASP A 216 -9.76 -0.23 -16.22
C ASP A 216 -8.85 0.02 -15.03
N LYS A 217 -9.10 -0.61 -13.88
CA LYS A 217 -8.36 -0.35 -12.64
C LYS A 217 -7.91 -1.63 -11.93
N PRO A 218 -6.92 -2.34 -12.49
CA PRO A 218 -6.41 -3.56 -11.88
C PRO A 218 -5.47 -3.22 -10.72
N PHE A 219 -5.97 -2.89 -9.60
CA PHE A 219 -5.18 -2.47 -8.43
C PHE A 219 -3.96 -3.37 -8.12
N LEU A 220 -4.07 -4.69 -8.35
CA LEU A 220 -3.03 -5.67 -8.01
C LEU A 220 -2.47 -6.42 -9.22
N PRO A 221 -1.19 -6.86 -9.19
CA PRO A 221 -0.53 -7.59 -10.27
C PRO A 221 -1.26 -8.84 -10.76
N HIS A 222 -1.82 -9.64 -9.85
CA HIS A 222 -2.57 -10.83 -10.24
C HIS A 222 -3.89 -10.51 -10.94
N ILE A 223 -4.49 -9.35 -10.64
CA ILE A 223 -5.68 -8.86 -11.36
C ILE A 223 -5.30 -8.44 -12.78
N THR A 224 -4.16 -7.77 -12.97
CA THR A 224 -3.64 -7.45 -14.31
C THR A 224 -3.38 -8.72 -15.11
N GLU A 225 -2.77 -9.74 -14.49
CA GLU A 225 -2.56 -11.04 -15.13
C GLU A 225 -3.90 -11.68 -15.52
N TYR A 226 -4.90 -11.68 -14.63
CA TYR A 226 -6.25 -12.21 -14.90
C TYR A 226 -6.92 -11.48 -16.06
N ILE A 227 -6.84 -10.14 -16.11
CA ILE A 227 -7.39 -9.35 -17.21
C ILE A 227 -6.81 -9.82 -18.56
N PHE A 228 -5.47 -9.98 -18.65
CA PHE A 228 -4.86 -10.44 -19.90
C PHE A 228 -5.22 -11.89 -20.25
N GLN A 229 -5.41 -12.77 -19.27
CA GLN A 229 -5.83 -14.16 -19.51
C GLN A 229 -7.25 -14.27 -20.07
N THR A 230 -8.13 -13.35 -19.70
CA THR A 230 -9.55 -13.33 -20.11
C THR A 230 -9.81 -12.41 -21.31
N THR A 231 -8.81 -11.63 -21.73
CA THR A 231 -8.94 -10.69 -22.85
C THR A 231 -8.89 -11.45 -24.19
N GLU A 232 -9.85 -11.15 -25.03
CA GLU A 232 -9.85 -11.50 -26.45
C GLU A 232 -9.64 -10.24 -27.29
N ILE A 233 -9.14 -10.40 -28.51
CA ILE A 233 -8.93 -9.30 -29.45
C ILE A 233 -9.47 -9.68 -30.81
N ASP A 234 -10.30 -8.81 -31.40
CA ASP A 234 -10.77 -8.97 -32.74
C ASP A 234 -9.85 -8.21 -33.71
N ARG A 235 -9.14 -8.96 -34.54
CA ARG A 235 -8.27 -8.42 -35.59
C ARG A 235 -8.89 -8.73 -36.95
N ASN A 236 -9.52 -7.73 -37.56
CA ASN A 236 -10.14 -7.86 -38.88
C ASN A 236 -11.18 -8.97 -38.99
N GLY A 237 -12.02 -9.16 -37.95
CA GLY A 237 -13.07 -10.17 -37.91
C GLY A 237 -12.61 -11.52 -37.38
N THR A 238 -11.34 -11.68 -36.98
CA THR A 238 -10.83 -12.87 -36.33
C THR A 238 -10.65 -12.60 -34.86
N VAL A 239 -11.42 -13.30 -34.01
CA VAL A 239 -11.35 -13.18 -32.55
C VAL A 239 -10.34 -14.20 -32.02
N GLU A 240 -9.33 -13.70 -31.34
CA GLU A 240 -8.24 -14.52 -30.79
C GLU A 240 -8.00 -14.18 -29.31
N ARG A 241 -7.48 -15.13 -28.54
CA ARG A 241 -7.01 -14.85 -27.17
C ARG A 241 -5.76 -13.98 -27.21
N LEU A 242 -5.70 -12.98 -26.34
CA LEU A 242 -4.54 -12.08 -26.24
C LEU A 242 -3.35 -12.75 -25.55
N SER A 243 -3.57 -13.79 -24.76
CA SER A 243 -2.50 -14.43 -23.99
C SER A 243 -2.58 -15.95 -24.01
N GLY A 244 -1.44 -16.58 -23.67
CA GLY A 244 -1.33 -18.01 -23.42
C GLY A 244 -1.71 -18.41 -22.00
N THR A 245 -1.19 -19.56 -21.57
CA THR A 245 -1.33 -20.03 -20.18
C THR A 245 -0.13 -19.55 -19.36
N PRO A 246 -0.35 -19.01 -18.15
CA PRO A 246 0.75 -18.60 -17.29
C PRO A 246 1.58 -19.79 -16.84
N LYS A 247 2.90 -19.62 -16.80
CA LYS A 247 3.86 -20.64 -16.34
C LYS A 247 4.61 -20.11 -15.14
N GLU A 248 4.76 -20.93 -14.12
CA GLU A 248 5.63 -20.60 -12.99
C GLU A 248 7.10 -20.78 -13.43
N VAL A 249 7.82 -19.67 -13.55
CA VAL A 249 9.24 -19.64 -13.95
C VAL A 249 10.18 -19.56 -12.76
N LEU A 250 9.66 -19.16 -11.60
CA LEU A 250 10.35 -19.18 -10.31
C LEU A 250 9.35 -19.58 -9.23
N LYS A 251 9.71 -20.59 -8.43
CA LYS A 251 8.90 -21.02 -7.29
C LYS A 251 9.21 -20.18 -6.07
N ALA A 252 8.16 -19.89 -5.28
CA ALA A 252 8.35 -19.27 -3.98
C ALA A 252 9.17 -20.19 -3.06
N ARG A 253 10.00 -19.59 -2.22
CA ARG A 253 10.66 -20.34 -1.14
C ARG A 253 9.64 -20.60 -0.03
N GLU A 254 9.51 -21.86 0.38
CA GLU A 254 8.74 -22.23 1.55
C GLU A 254 9.48 -21.73 2.80
N ASP A 255 8.95 -20.68 3.40
CA ASP A 255 9.47 -20.17 4.66
C ASP A 255 8.75 -20.85 5.82
N VAL A 256 9.52 -21.42 6.73
CA VAL A 256 8.99 -21.91 8.01
C VAL A 256 8.70 -20.69 8.89
N GLU A 257 7.41 -20.37 9.07
CA GLU A 257 7.00 -19.31 9.97
C GLU A 257 7.24 -19.72 11.42
N ILE A 258 8.25 -19.12 12.05
CA ILE A 258 8.52 -19.31 13.48
C ILE A 258 7.51 -18.46 14.26
N LYS A 259 6.44 -19.08 14.76
CA LYS A 259 5.47 -18.41 15.64
C LYS A 259 6.10 -18.12 17.00
N THR A 260 6.28 -16.85 17.29
CA THR A 260 6.69 -16.34 18.61
C THR A 260 5.48 -16.03 19.47
N LEU A 261 5.66 -15.80 20.78
CA LEU A 261 4.56 -15.37 21.66
C LEU A 261 3.87 -14.10 21.12
N PHE A 262 4.64 -13.19 20.52
CA PHE A 262 4.09 -11.96 19.92
C PHE A 262 3.18 -12.21 18.71
N SER A 263 3.34 -13.32 17.99
CA SER A 263 2.46 -13.69 16.87
C SER A 263 1.00 -13.92 17.31
N TYR A 264 0.78 -14.21 18.59
CA TYR A 264 -0.56 -14.38 19.16
C TYR A 264 -1.21 -13.07 19.63
N VAL A 265 -0.42 -12.00 19.79
CA VAL A 265 -0.93 -10.66 20.17
C VAL A 265 -1.46 -9.96 18.92
N THR A 266 -2.65 -10.37 18.49
CA THR A 266 -3.34 -9.70 17.38
C THR A 266 -3.92 -8.34 17.82
N PRO A 267 -4.24 -7.40 16.89
CA PRO A 267 -4.93 -6.15 17.23
C PRO A 267 -6.21 -6.37 18.05
N MET A 268 -6.97 -7.42 17.77
CA MET A 268 -8.19 -7.75 18.52
C MET A 268 -7.88 -8.19 19.96
N VAL A 269 -6.90 -9.08 20.14
CA VAL A 269 -6.46 -9.51 21.48
C VAL A 269 -5.96 -8.30 22.28
N PHE A 270 -5.19 -7.44 21.67
CA PHE A 270 -4.73 -6.19 22.29
C PHE A 270 -5.90 -5.29 22.69
N ALA A 271 -6.84 -5.03 21.79
CA ALA A 271 -7.99 -4.16 22.04
C ALA A 271 -8.88 -4.69 23.16
N ILE A 272 -9.17 -6.00 23.20
CA ILE A 272 -9.96 -6.62 24.25
C ILE A 272 -9.21 -6.54 25.60
N SER A 273 -7.91 -6.83 25.62
CA SER A 273 -7.10 -6.73 26.84
C SER A 273 -7.07 -5.31 27.38
N LEU A 274 -6.94 -4.32 26.50
CA LEU A 274 -7.01 -2.89 26.87
C LEU A 274 -8.38 -2.53 27.42
N LEU A 275 -9.46 -2.98 26.78
CA LEU A 275 -10.82 -2.74 27.25
C LEU A 275 -11.03 -3.29 28.67
N ILE A 276 -10.61 -4.55 28.92
CA ILE A 276 -10.69 -5.17 30.24
C ILE A 276 -9.90 -4.34 31.26
N LEU A 277 -8.68 -3.96 30.95
CA LEU A 277 -7.84 -3.13 31.82
C LEU A 277 -8.51 -1.80 32.15
N VAL A 278 -9.05 -1.13 31.12
CA VAL A 278 -9.78 0.15 31.27
C VAL A 278 -10.99 -0.03 32.17
N VAL A 279 -11.77 -1.10 32.02
CA VAL A 279 -12.93 -1.39 32.87
C VAL A 279 -12.50 -1.58 34.33
N LEU A 280 -11.48 -2.40 34.60
CA LEU A 280 -10.98 -2.64 35.97
C LEU A 280 -10.49 -1.35 36.64
N ILE A 281 -9.72 -0.52 35.92
CA ILE A 281 -9.28 0.78 36.42
C ILE A 281 -10.48 1.68 36.68
N SER A 282 -11.46 1.71 35.79
CA SER A 282 -12.66 2.53 35.90
C SER A 282 -13.52 2.16 37.12
N ILE A 283 -13.69 0.86 37.39
CA ILE A 283 -14.40 0.37 38.59
C ILE A 283 -13.69 0.85 39.85
N LYS A 284 -12.35 0.69 39.92
CA LYS A 284 -11.55 1.17 41.04
C LYS A 284 -11.72 2.67 41.24
N GLU A 285 -11.63 3.49 40.21
CA GLU A 285 -11.76 4.94 40.28
C GLU A 285 -13.15 5.39 40.75
N ILE A 286 -14.19 4.72 40.27
CA ILE A 286 -15.58 5.02 40.71
C ILE A 286 -15.78 4.68 42.19
N ILE A 287 -15.21 3.56 42.67
CA ILE A 287 -15.28 3.16 44.08
C ILE A 287 -14.50 4.11 44.97
N THR A 288 -13.27 4.45 44.58
CA THR A 288 -12.37 5.30 45.39
C THR A 288 -12.59 6.80 45.17
N VAL A 289 -13.52 7.18 44.29
CA VAL A 289 -13.78 8.57 43.88
C VAL A 289 -12.47 9.31 43.50
N SER A 290 -11.61 8.65 42.74
CA SER A 290 -10.29 9.12 42.34
C SER A 290 -10.10 9.05 40.81
N HIS A 291 -9.09 9.72 40.28
CA HIS A 291 -8.70 9.65 38.87
C HIS A 291 -7.26 9.14 38.74
N SER A 292 -7.02 8.22 37.84
CA SER A 292 -5.66 7.79 37.45
C SER A 292 -5.13 8.71 36.36
N LYS A 293 -4.43 9.76 36.76
CA LYS A 293 -3.80 10.70 35.84
C LYS A 293 -2.84 10.04 34.86
N ILE A 294 -2.11 9.00 35.32
CA ILE A 294 -1.14 8.27 34.49
C ILE A 294 -1.89 7.53 33.38
N THR A 295 -2.98 6.81 33.69
CA THR A 295 -3.78 6.08 32.71
C THR A 295 -4.30 7.03 31.61
N ASP A 296 -4.88 8.17 32.02
CA ASP A 296 -5.41 9.13 31.07
C ASP A 296 -4.29 9.76 30.23
N THR A 297 -3.14 10.05 30.83
CA THR A 297 -1.98 10.56 30.09
C THR A 297 -1.51 9.58 29.02
N ILE A 298 -1.40 8.28 29.34
CA ILE A 298 -0.97 7.25 28.38
C ILE A 298 -1.99 7.13 27.24
N ILE A 299 -3.27 6.99 27.56
CA ILE A 299 -4.34 6.84 26.56
C ILE A 299 -4.38 8.08 25.64
N PHE A 300 -4.35 9.27 26.23
CA PHE A 300 -4.43 10.53 25.47
C PHE A 300 -3.19 10.75 24.62
N SER A 301 -2.00 10.36 25.09
CA SER A 301 -0.77 10.42 24.29
C SER A 301 -0.87 9.53 23.06
N VAL A 302 -1.28 8.26 23.22
CA VAL A 302 -1.41 7.32 22.10
C VAL A 302 -2.46 7.81 21.11
N CYS A 303 -3.68 8.12 21.59
CA CYS A 303 -4.76 8.59 20.72
C CYS A 303 -4.41 9.89 20.01
N GLY A 304 -3.72 10.82 20.68
CA GLY A 304 -3.35 12.10 20.09
C GLY A 304 -2.22 11.99 19.07
N ILE A 305 -1.23 11.10 19.27
CA ILE A 305 -0.17 10.83 18.28
C ILE A 305 -0.78 10.25 17.00
N PHE A 306 -1.59 9.21 17.11
CA PHE A 306 -2.32 8.67 15.95
C PHE A 306 -3.28 9.70 15.36
N GLY A 307 -3.88 10.53 16.20
CA GLY A 307 -4.72 11.65 15.78
C GLY A 307 -3.98 12.66 14.90
N ILE A 308 -2.72 12.99 15.22
CA ILE A 308 -1.88 13.84 14.36
C ILE A 308 -1.68 13.18 13.01
N VAL A 309 -1.35 11.88 12.98
CA VAL A 309 -1.12 11.15 11.71
C VAL A 309 -2.38 11.15 10.84
N ILE A 310 -3.53 10.79 11.41
CA ILE A 310 -4.80 10.75 10.67
C ILE A 310 -5.19 12.13 10.13
N HIS A 311 -5.07 13.18 10.96
CA HIS A 311 -5.39 14.53 10.51
C HIS A 311 -4.38 15.10 9.52
N PHE A 312 -3.10 14.71 9.63
CA PHE A 312 -2.10 15.05 8.62
C PHE A 312 -2.46 14.42 7.27
N LEU A 313 -2.79 13.13 7.24
CA LEU A 313 -3.23 12.44 6.02
C LEU A 313 -4.48 13.11 5.44
N LEU A 314 -5.48 13.40 6.27
CA LEU A 314 -6.74 14.02 5.86
C LEU A 314 -6.58 15.43 5.27
N LEU A 315 -5.68 16.24 5.83
CA LEU A 315 -5.56 17.66 5.49
C LEU A 315 -4.46 17.98 4.47
N PHE A 316 -3.40 17.18 4.42
CA PHE A 316 -2.18 17.50 3.69
C PHE A 316 -1.71 16.41 2.72
N SER A 317 -2.27 15.20 2.79
CA SER A 317 -1.83 14.11 1.93
C SER A 317 -2.57 14.13 0.58
N GLU A 318 -1.82 13.82 -0.49
CA GLU A 318 -2.32 13.64 -1.85
C GLU A 318 -2.64 12.15 -2.15
N HIS A 319 -2.47 11.26 -1.17
CA HIS A 319 -2.84 9.87 -1.34
C HIS A 319 -4.34 9.72 -1.58
N PRO A 320 -4.76 8.81 -2.48
CA PRO A 320 -6.17 8.45 -2.58
C PRO A 320 -6.65 7.77 -1.29
N ALA A 321 -7.95 7.82 -1.06
CA ALA A 321 -8.61 7.12 0.04
C ALA A 321 -8.09 7.47 1.46
N VAL A 322 -7.76 8.75 1.71
CA VAL A 322 -7.39 9.25 3.06
C VAL A 322 -8.12 10.54 3.45
N SER A 323 -8.86 11.16 2.52
CA SER A 323 -9.39 12.52 2.67
C SER A 323 -10.70 12.61 3.46
N SER A 324 -11.37 11.50 3.73
CA SER A 324 -12.68 11.45 4.40
C SER A 324 -12.77 10.42 5.54
N ASN A 325 -11.65 10.19 6.24
CA ASN A 325 -11.49 9.11 7.20
C ASN A 325 -12.28 9.35 8.50
N ILE A 326 -13.28 8.51 8.78
CA ILE A 326 -14.11 8.59 9.99
C ILE A 326 -13.32 8.38 11.28
N ASN A 327 -12.14 7.75 11.24
CA ASN A 327 -11.29 7.56 12.40
C ASN A 327 -10.80 8.89 12.99
N ALA A 328 -10.82 9.99 12.22
CA ALA A 328 -10.54 11.33 12.70
C ALA A 328 -11.49 11.80 13.82
N MET A 329 -12.70 11.22 13.94
CA MET A 329 -13.65 11.58 14.99
C MET A 329 -13.20 11.12 16.38
N TRP A 330 -12.50 10.00 16.50
CA TRP A 330 -12.05 9.46 17.77
C TRP A 330 -10.53 9.55 17.98
N LEU A 331 -9.75 9.58 16.88
CA LEU A 331 -8.31 9.87 16.87
C LEU A 331 -8.11 11.34 16.46
N HIS A 332 -8.04 12.26 17.42
CA HIS A 332 -7.83 13.68 17.12
C HIS A 332 -6.71 14.29 17.97
N PRO A 333 -5.98 15.30 17.44
CA PRO A 333 -4.82 15.89 18.12
C PRO A 333 -5.16 16.57 19.45
N VAL A 334 -6.42 16.92 19.68
CA VAL A 334 -6.88 17.58 20.93
C VAL A 334 -6.57 16.75 22.16
N TRP A 335 -6.48 15.41 22.04
CA TRP A 335 -6.05 14.55 23.13
C TRP A 335 -4.71 15.00 23.74
N LEU A 336 -3.71 15.38 22.92
CA LEU A 336 -2.41 15.87 23.41
C LEU A 336 -2.52 17.21 24.08
N ILE A 337 -3.37 18.11 23.58
CA ILE A 337 -3.57 19.46 24.13
C ILE A 337 -4.16 19.36 25.54
N VAL A 338 -4.94 18.34 25.84
CA VAL A 338 -5.61 18.16 27.14
C VAL A 338 -4.67 17.59 28.21
N ILE A 339 -3.60 16.89 27.85
CA ILE A 339 -2.68 16.23 28.81
C ILE A 339 -2.15 17.19 29.91
N PRO A 340 -1.63 18.39 29.62
CA PRO A 340 -1.15 19.31 30.65
C PRO A 340 -2.23 19.64 31.70
N PHE A 341 -3.48 19.78 31.28
CA PHE A 341 -4.61 20.12 32.17
C PHE A 341 -4.96 18.99 33.15
N ILE A 342 -4.58 17.73 32.88
CA ILE A 342 -4.71 16.61 33.83
C ILE A 342 -3.84 16.84 35.07
N TRP A 343 -2.70 17.52 34.92
CA TRP A 343 -1.69 17.72 35.95
C TRP A 343 -1.78 19.07 36.65
N ILE A 344 -2.38 20.09 35.98
CA ILE A 344 -2.56 21.44 36.55
C ILE A 344 -3.71 21.40 37.57
N ARG A 345 -3.55 22.15 38.68
CA ARG A 345 -4.62 22.33 39.67
C ARG A 345 -5.70 23.28 39.14
N ASN A 346 -6.93 23.09 39.58
CA ASN A 346 -8.10 23.93 39.27
C ASN A 346 -8.60 23.88 37.80
N THR A 347 -8.21 22.86 37.04
CA THR A 347 -8.67 22.64 35.67
C THR A 347 -9.86 21.67 35.54
N GLN A 348 -10.46 21.25 36.67
CA GLN A 348 -11.53 20.23 36.71
C GLN A 348 -12.76 20.65 35.89
N LYS A 349 -13.11 21.94 35.85
CA LYS A 349 -14.24 22.43 35.04
C LYS A 349 -13.95 22.28 33.55
N PHE A 350 -12.72 22.62 33.11
CA PHE A 350 -12.28 22.45 31.72
C PHE A 350 -12.28 20.98 31.33
N LEU A 351 -11.65 20.12 32.13
CA LEU A 351 -11.60 18.66 31.87
C LEU A 351 -13.00 18.06 31.85
N TYR A 352 -13.92 18.50 32.74
CA TYR A 352 -15.31 18.04 32.73
C TYR A 352 -16.01 18.40 31.40
N CYS A 353 -15.87 19.63 30.93
CA CYS A 353 -16.43 20.08 29.66
C CYS A 353 -15.81 19.30 28.49
N TYR A 354 -14.49 19.10 28.50
CA TYR A 354 -13.81 18.31 27.49
C TYR A 354 -14.35 16.87 27.44
N HIS A 355 -14.40 16.18 28.57
CA HIS A 355 -14.93 14.82 28.61
C HIS A 355 -16.41 14.75 28.20
N PHE A 356 -17.20 15.77 28.51
CA PHE A 356 -18.60 15.82 28.06
C PHE A 356 -18.70 15.96 26.53
N ILE A 357 -17.91 16.84 25.92
CA ILE A 357 -17.85 16.99 24.46
C ILE A 357 -17.34 15.71 23.82
N ASN A 358 -16.29 15.12 24.38
CA ASN A 358 -15.71 13.88 23.86
C ASN A 358 -16.68 12.70 23.98
N PHE A 359 -17.47 12.63 25.08
CA PHE A 359 -18.55 11.64 25.21
C PHE A 359 -19.57 11.77 24.08
N ALA A 360 -20.03 12.98 23.80
CA ALA A 360 -20.96 13.24 22.72
C ALA A 360 -20.36 12.87 21.35
N LEU A 361 -19.08 13.18 21.12
CA LEU A 361 -18.37 12.87 19.86
C LEU A 361 -18.21 11.36 19.65
N LEU A 362 -17.86 10.60 20.71
CA LEU A 362 -17.74 9.14 20.65
C LEU A 362 -19.10 8.46 20.46
N LEU A 363 -20.19 8.99 21.05
CA LEU A 363 -21.54 8.51 20.74
C LEU A 363 -21.94 8.81 19.28
N LEU A 364 -21.64 10.02 18.82
CA LEU A 364 -21.90 10.42 17.45
C LEU A 364 -21.15 9.52 16.47
N PHE A 365 -19.93 9.07 16.78
CA PHE A 365 -19.18 8.11 15.97
C PHE A 365 -20.00 6.83 15.73
N PHE A 366 -20.61 6.24 16.76
CA PHE A 366 -21.43 5.04 16.60
C PHE A 366 -22.68 5.26 15.73
N VAL A 367 -23.21 6.48 15.72
CA VAL A 367 -24.32 6.84 14.82
C VAL A 367 -23.84 7.01 13.39
N VAL A 368 -22.75 7.77 13.20
CA VAL A 368 -22.23 8.10 11.86
C VAL A 368 -21.72 6.86 11.13
N VAL A 369 -21.09 5.92 11.84
CA VAL A 369 -20.59 4.65 11.28
C VAL A 369 -21.66 3.89 10.50
N ILE A 370 -22.95 4.02 10.85
CA ILE A 370 -24.05 3.32 10.19
C ILE A 370 -24.35 3.93 8.80
N PHE A 371 -24.02 5.22 8.59
CA PHE A 371 -24.38 5.98 7.39
C PHE A 371 -23.22 6.20 6.43
N VAL A 372 -21.98 5.99 6.86
CA VAL A 372 -20.81 6.18 5.99
C VAL A 372 -20.49 4.92 5.20
N LYS A 373 -19.88 5.08 4.04
CA LYS A 373 -19.41 3.96 3.22
C LYS A 373 -18.23 3.22 3.86
N GLN A 374 -17.40 3.93 4.66
CA GLN A 374 -16.19 3.37 5.25
C GLN A 374 -16.51 2.21 6.19
N GLN A 375 -15.99 1.03 5.87
CA GLN A 375 -16.07 -0.14 6.75
C GLN A 375 -15.18 0.05 7.97
N VAL A 376 -15.78 -0.05 9.15
CA VAL A 376 -15.05 0.09 10.41
C VAL A 376 -14.89 -1.30 11.04
N GLY A 377 -13.63 -1.73 11.17
CA GLY A 377 -13.31 -3.04 11.75
C GLY A 377 -13.69 -3.15 13.22
N ALA A 378 -14.03 -4.36 13.66
CA ALA A 378 -14.44 -4.64 15.05
C ALA A 378 -13.39 -4.19 16.10
N VAL A 379 -12.10 -4.18 15.75
CA VAL A 379 -11.01 -3.68 16.61
C VAL A 379 -11.25 -2.23 16.99
N VAL A 380 -11.59 -1.38 16.01
CA VAL A 380 -11.88 0.04 16.23
C VAL A 380 -13.07 0.22 17.17
N ILE A 381 -14.13 -0.55 16.97
CA ILE A 381 -15.32 -0.52 17.83
C ILE A 381 -14.93 -0.79 19.28
N VAL A 382 -14.12 -1.82 19.54
CA VAL A 382 -13.65 -2.16 20.90
C VAL A 382 -12.79 -1.04 21.49
N LEU A 383 -11.89 -0.42 20.71
CA LEU A 383 -11.07 0.70 21.16
C LEU A 383 -11.91 1.94 21.49
N VAL A 384 -12.88 2.29 20.65
CA VAL A 384 -13.80 3.42 20.89
C VAL A 384 -14.67 3.16 22.14
N MET A 385 -15.11 1.93 22.38
CA MET A 385 -15.80 1.55 23.61
C MET A 385 -14.93 1.76 24.85
N ALA A 386 -13.64 1.42 24.80
CA ALA A 386 -12.70 1.67 25.89
C ALA A 386 -12.57 3.18 26.20
N LEU A 387 -12.47 4.03 25.16
CA LEU A 387 -12.45 5.49 25.30
C LEU A 387 -13.76 6.04 25.87
N LEU A 388 -14.89 5.52 25.43
CA LEU A 388 -16.20 5.89 25.94
C LEU A 388 -16.33 5.58 27.44
N ILE A 389 -15.90 4.39 27.89
CA ILE A 389 -15.87 4.01 29.31
C ILE A 389 -14.98 4.96 30.12
N ARG A 390 -13.78 5.31 29.61
CA ARG A 390 -12.90 6.28 30.29
C ARG A 390 -13.58 7.63 30.48
N THR A 391 -14.24 8.12 29.43
CA THR A 391 -14.96 9.40 29.46
C THR A 391 -16.13 9.39 30.45
N ILE A 392 -16.95 8.33 30.44
CA ILE A 392 -18.05 8.13 31.39
C ILE A 392 -17.52 8.07 32.83
N THR A 393 -16.41 7.36 33.03
CA THR A 393 -15.77 7.22 34.34
C THR A 393 -15.38 8.59 34.91
N TYR A 394 -14.72 9.41 34.09
CA TYR A 394 -14.32 10.77 34.50
C TYR A 394 -15.54 11.60 34.93
N LEU A 395 -16.57 11.64 34.10
CA LEU A 395 -17.80 12.39 34.37
C LEU A 395 -18.51 11.90 35.66
N THR A 396 -18.55 10.58 35.85
CA THR A 396 -19.17 9.95 37.03
C THR A 396 -18.42 10.28 38.31
N VAL A 397 -17.09 10.18 38.31
CA VAL A 397 -16.25 10.49 39.48
C VAL A 397 -16.37 11.95 39.85
N GLU A 398 -16.32 12.89 38.88
CA GLU A 398 -16.47 14.31 39.16
C GLU A 398 -17.88 14.67 39.69
N ARG A 399 -18.93 14.01 39.21
CA ARG A 399 -20.29 14.16 39.75
C ARG A 399 -20.36 13.69 41.20
N ARG A 400 -19.80 12.54 41.54
CA ARG A 400 -19.76 12.02 42.91
C ARG A 400 -18.97 12.92 43.83
N ARG A 401 -17.82 13.48 43.41
CA ARG A 401 -17.02 14.44 44.19
C ARG A 401 -17.79 15.67 44.56
N LYS A 402 -18.69 16.18 43.70
CA LYS A 402 -19.52 17.31 43.97
C LYS A 402 -20.61 17.03 45.02
N HIS A 403 -21.06 15.80 45.14
CA HIS A 403 -22.07 15.40 46.15
C HIS A 403 -21.47 15.08 47.51
N ILE A 404 -20.16 14.86 47.62
CA ILE A 404 -19.44 14.57 48.86
C ILE A 404 -18.90 15.86 49.49
N ARG A 405 -18.71 16.92 48.73
CA ARG A 405 -18.35 18.29 49.20
C ARG A 405 -19.59 19.06 49.54
#